data_f168b769956ee3c9592d7a19f6976341
#
_entry.id   f168b769956ee3c9592d7a19f6976341
#
_cell.length_a   1.000
_cell.length_b   1.000
_cell.length_c   1.000
_cell.angle_alpha   90.00
_cell.angle_beta   90.00
_cell.angle_gamma   90.00
#
_symmetry.space_group_name_H-M   'P 1'
#
loop_
_entity.id
_entity.type
_entity.pdbx_description
1 polymer ?
#
loop_
_entity_poly.entity_id
_entity_poly.type
_entity_poly.pdbx_seq_one_letter_code
_entity_poly.pdbx_strand_id
1 'polypeptide(L)'
;MCAGRMQKVHSDIRGPIFQEANRMSAAGIPILKLNTGNPATFGFKMPDSVRNALVENADKAVAYCDLKGMPAAREAIWAYEQSKGITSFTPDDIYIGNGVSELAPMCLTALLNPGDEILIPSPSYSLWTNAAYLAEATPVFYRCHQENNWQPDPEEIKSLITERTRAILIINPNNPTGALYPREVLQQIVDVARKHQLMILSDEIYDRLVMDDLEHVSIASLAPDLFCITFSGLSKSHMIAGYRIGWMVLSGEKYCAQDFILGLNMLSNMRLCSNVPAQSIVQTALWGHQSVRNYVVPGGRVCEQRDYVYKALNDIPGITAVKPRAAFYIFPKIDVKKFNITNDEQFALDLLHEKRILLVPGKGFNWGSPDHFRVVYLPRIEVLSEAMGQLGDFLSHYRQA
;
A
#
# COMPACT_ATOMS: atom_id res chain seq x y z
N MET A 1 12.33 -15.38 24.61
CA MET A 1 10.98 -15.92 24.28
C MET A 1 10.17 -14.83 23.61
N CYS A 2 9.47 -15.14 22.52
CA CYS A 2 8.60 -14.22 21.78
C CYS A 2 7.15 -14.67 21.95
N ALA A 3 6.19 -13.71 21.91
CA ALA A 3 4.76 -14.04 21.95
C ALA A 3 4.39 -14.94 20.75
N GLY A 4 3.53 -15.97 20.97
CA GLY A 4 3.21 -16.97 19.95
C GLY A 4 2.66 -16.37 18.65
N ARG A 5 1.85 -15.30 18.74
CA ARG A 5 1.33 -14.56 17.55
C ARG A 5 2.41 -13.99 16.65
N MET A 6 3.60 -13.69 17.17
CA MET A 6 4.73 -13.18 16.39
C MET A 6 5.33 -14.20 15.43
N GLN A 7 5.07 -15.49 15.62
CA GLN A 7 5.52 -16.55 14.71
C GLN A 7 4.83 -16.48 13.34
N LYS A 8 3.66 -15.83 13.26
CA LYS A 8 2.89 -15.64 12.02
C LYS A 8 3.22 -14.31 11.31
N VAL A 9 3.91 -13.39 11.98
CA VAL A 9 4.24 -12.07 11.43
C VAL A 9 5.47 -12.17 10.54
N HIS A 10 5.35 -11.74 9.29
CA HIS A 10 6.39 -11.80 8.27
C HIS A 10 6.77 -10.42 7.76
N SER A 11 8.04 -10.22 7.44
CA SER A 11 8.56 -8.96 6.88
C SER A 11 9.49 -9.25 5.71
N ASP A 12 8.97 -9.84 4.64
CA ASP A 12 9.75 -10.31 3.49
C ASP A 12 10.40 -9.14 2.72
N ILE A 13 9.75 -7.96 2.67
CA ILE A 13 10.33 -6.74 2.08
C ILE A 13 11.64 -6.34 2.78
N ARG A 14 11.81 -6.68 4.05
CA ARG A 14 13.00 -6.49 4.87
C ARG A 14 13.54 -7.81 5.45
N GLY A 15 13.18 -8.92 4.84
CA GLY A 15 13.53 -10.27 5.23
C GLY A 15 14.97 -10.66 4.88
N PRO A 16 15.26 -11.97 4.77
CA PRO A 16 16.61 -12.49 4.56
C PRO A 16 17.33 -11.92 3.34
N ILE A 17 16.63 -11.75 2.22
CA ILE A 17 17.20 -11.18 0.97
C ILE A 17 17.64 -9.73 1.18
N PHE A 18 16.86 -8.93 1.90
CA PHE A 18 17.23 -7.56 2.23
C PHE A 18 18.40 -7.49 3.20
N GLN A 19 18.46 -8.41 4.17
CA GLN A 19 19.60 -8.51 5.10
C GLN A 19 20.88 -8.88 4.36
N GLU A 20 20.81 -9.81 3.41
CA GLU A 20 21.95 -10.18 2.56
C GLU A 20 22.42 -9.00 1.70
N ALA A 21 21.47 -8.28 1.07
CA ALA A 21 21.79 -7.06 0.31
C ALA A 21 22.49 -6.00 1.19
N ASN A 22 22.06 -5.84 2.44
CA ASN A 22 22.73 -4.92 3.38
C ASN A 22 24.14 -5.41 3.75
N ARG A 23 24.34 -6.71 3.97
CA ARG A 23 25.66 -7.30 4.21
C ARG A 23 26.61 -7.05 3.03
N MET A 24 26.14 -7.29 1.81
CA MET A 24 26.90 -7.00 0.58
C MET A 24 27.22 -5.51 0.47
N SER A 25 26.25 -4.63 0.71
CA SER A 25 26.46 -3.17 0.67
C SER A 25 27.49 -2.71 1.72
N ALA A 26 27.47 -3.29 2.92
CA ALA A 26 28.45 -3.00 3.97
C ALA A 26 29.87 -3.46 3.58
N ALA A 27 29.99 -4.48 2.73
CA ALA A 27 31.24 -4.94 2.15
C ALA A 27 31.70 -4.11 0.91
N GLY A 28 31.01 -2.98 0.63
CA GLY A 28 31.34 -2.09 -0.49
C GLY A 28 30.80 -2.53 -1.86
N ILE A 29 29.94 -3.55 -1.90
CA ILE A 29 29.32 -4.02 -3.14
C ILE A 29 28.12 -3.14 -3.47
N PRO A 30 28.07 -2.46 -4.64
CA PRO A 30 26.92 -1.66 -5.03
C PRO A 30 25.74 -2.55 -5.38
N ILE A 31 24.56 -2.20 -4.87
CA ILE A 31 23.30 -2.95 -5.09
C ILE A 31 22.28 -2.05 -5.79
N LEU A 32 21.70 -2.52 -6.89
CA LEU A 32 20.55 -1.90 -7.56
C LEU A 32 19.28 -2.22 -6.79
N LYS A 33 18.75 -1.23 -6.05
CA LYS A 33 17.63 -1.42 -5.12
C LYS A 33 16.29 -1.15 -5.83
N LEU A 34 15.58 -2.21 -6.20
CA LEU A 34 14.23 -2.17 -6.81
C LEU A 34 13.15 -2.71 -5.85
N ASN A 35 13.45 -2.76 -4.56
CA ASN A 35 12.61 -3.41 -3.55
C ASN A 35 11.71 -2.46 -2.75
N THR A 36 12.06 -1.18 -2.61
CA THR A 36 11.36 -0.27 -1.69
C THR A 36 10.78 0.94 -2.40
N GLY A 37 9.47 1.14 -2.29
CA GLY A 37 8.76 2.32 -2.78
C GLY A 37 8.98 3.53 -1.86
N ASN A 38 10.20 4.04 -1.81
CA ASN A 38 10.58 5.24 -1.08
C ASN A 38 11.08 6.32 -2.06
N PRO A 39 10.21 7.21 -2.55
CA PRO A 39 10.54 8.16 -3.62
C PRO A 39 11.74 9.07 -3.30
N ALA A 40 11.88 9.48 -2.05
CA ALA A 40 12.96 10.40 -1.63
C ALA A 40 14.36 9.82 -1.92
N THR A 41 14.55 8.51 -1.77
CA THR A 41 15.84 7.84 -2.05
C THR A 41 16.21 7.83 -3.53
N PHE A 42 15.25 8.12 -4.41
CA PHE A 42 15.41 8.19 -5.87
C PHE A 42 15.40 9.64 -6.39
N GLY A 43 15.58 10.62 -5.50
CA GLY A 43 15.69 12.03 -5.87
C GLY A 43 14.35 12.73 -6.15
N PHE A 44 13.22 12.14 -5.74
CA PHE A 44 11.96 12.88 -5.65
C PHE A 44 11.99 13.80 -4.44
N LYS A 45 11.55 15.02 -4.63
CA LYS A 45 11.63 16.05 -3.59
C LYS A 45 10.24 16.33 -3.00
N MET A 46 10.22 16.63 -1.72
CA MET A 46 9.08 17.23 -1.05
C MET A 46 8.75 18.58 -1.68
N PRO A 47 7.47 18.96 -1.81
CA PRO A 47 7.08 20.31 -2.23
C PRO A 47 7.66 21.39 -1.30
N ASP A 48 8.19 22.47 -1.89
CA ASP A 48 8.79 23.58 -1.10
C ASP A 48 7.78 24.23 -0.15
N SER A 49 6.51 24.32 -0.56
CA SER A 49 5.42 24.82 0.29
C SER A 49 5.27 24.00 1.58
N VAL A 50 5.39 22.69 1.47
CA VAL A 50 5.30 21.77 2.62
C VAL A 50 6.49 21.94 3.55
N ARG A 51 7.70 22.08 2.99
CA ARG A 51 8.91 22.37 3.78
C ARG A 51 8.80 23.69 4.53
N ASN A 52 8.35 24.75 3.85
CA ASN A 52 8.21 26.07 4.45
C ASN A 52 7.15 26.04 5.57
N ALA A 53 6.01 25.42 5.33
CA ALA A 53 4.97 25.25 6.35
C ALA A 53 5.47 24.51 7.60
N LEU A 54 6.34 23.50 7.45
CA LEU A 54 6.94 22.81 8.59
C LEU A 54 7.79 23.78 9.44
N VAL A 55 8.64 24.60 8.79
CA VAL A 55 9.48 25.58 9.47
C VAL A 55 8.63 26.64 10.18
N GLU A 56 7.63 27.20 9.50
CA GLU A 56 6.73 28.22 10.03
C GLU A 56 5.88 27.76 11.21
N ASN A 57 5.56 26.49 11.28
CA ASN A 57 4.73 25.92 12.34
C ASN A 57 5.54 25.17 13.42
N ALA A 58 6.87 25.17 13.35
CA ALA A 58 7.72 24.44 14.30
C ALA A 58 7.42 24.79 15.76
N ASP A 59 7.33 26.09 16.08
CA ASP A 59 7.06 26.55 17.44
C ASP A 59 5.64 26.25 17.95
N LYS A 60 4.69 26.05 17.02
CA LYS A 60 3.29 25.69 17.35
C LYS A 60 3.12 24.21 17.59
N ALA A 61 4.10 23.41 17.23
CA ALA A 61 4.03 21.94 17.23
C ALA A 61 4.73 21.30 18.43
N VAL A 62 4.99 22.04 19.50
CA VAL A 62 5.75 21.56 20.68
C VAL A 62 4.89 20.85 21.73
N ALA A 63 3.58 21.10 21.74
CA ALA A 63 2.65 20.49 22.70
C ALA A 63 1.93 19.28 22.10
N TYR A 64 1.38 18.42 22.98
CA TYR A 64 0.40 17.41 22.56
C TYR A 64 -0.82 18.07 21.92
N CYS A 65 -1.46 17.38 21.00
CA CYS A 65 -2.74 17.77 20.44
C CYS A 65 -3.85 16.77 20.84
N ASP A 66 -5.05 16.96 20.29
CA ASP A 66 -6.17 16.03 20.47
C ASP A 66 -5.78 14.59 20.06
N LEU A 67 -6.34 13.61 20.77
CA LEU A 67 -6.06 12.17 20.52
C LEU A 67 -6.34 11.73 19.07
N LYS A 68 -7.32 12.36 18.40
CA LYS A 68 -7.66 12.12 17.00
C LYS A 68 -6.79 12.90 16.02
N GLY A 69 -6.10 13.93 16.49
CA GLY A 69 -5.24 14.81 15.70
C GLY A 69 -5.65 16.27 15.76
N MET A 70 -4.77 17.14 15.27
CA MET A 70 -5.01 18.59 15.23
C MET A 70 -6.31 18.92 14.50
N PRO A 71 -7.21 19.79 15.05
CA PRO A 71 -8.47 20.15 14.40
C PRO A 71 -8.29 20.66 12.97
N ALA A 72 -7.37 21.59 12.74
CA ALA A 72 -7.11 22.13 11.40
C ALA A 72 -6.64 21.06 10.39
N ALA A 73 -5.88 20.07 10.84
CA ALA A 73 -5.48 18.94 9.99
C ALA A 73 -6.66 18.02 9.68
N ARG A 74 -7.53 17.75 10.66
CA ARG A 74 -8.75 16.95 10.46
C ARG A 74 -9.74 17.66 9.52
N GLU A 75 -9.92 18.96 9.64
CA GLU A 75 -10.75 19.76 8.73
C GLU A 75 -10.22 19.71 7.29
N ALA A 76 -8.90 19.84 7.12
CA ALA A 76 -8.27 19.75 5.81
C ALA A 76 -8.46 18.35 5.18
N ILE A 77 -8.34 17.28 5.98
CA ILE A 77 -8.59 15.90 5.54
C ILE A 77 -10.07 15.70 5.23
N TRP A 78 -10.97 16.21 6.07
CA TRP A 78 -12.42 16.14 5.82
C TRP A 78 -12.81 16.71 4.48
N ALA A 79 -12.37 17.93 4.18
CA ALA A 79 -12.65 18.55 2.89
C ALA A 79 -12.03 17.76 1.72
N TYR A 80 -10.81 17.20 1.92
CA TYR A 80 -10.16 16.37 0.91
C TYR A 80 -10.94 15.08 0.62
N GLU A 81 -11.33 14.34 1.65
CA GLU A 81 -12.06 13.08 1.48
C GLU A 81 -13.49 13.33 0.95
N GLN A 82 -14.12 14.44 1.32
CA GLN A 82 -15.38 14.87 0.68
C GLN A 82 -15.22 15.12 -0.83
N SER A 83 -14.09 15.69 -1.25
CA SER A 83 -13.83 15.92 -2.68
C SER A 83 -13.75 14.63 -3.51
N LYS A 84 -13.53 13.48 -2.84
CA LYS A 84 -13.59 12.14 -3.45
C LYS A 84 -15.00 11.54 -3.48
N GLY A 85 -16.00 12.28 -3.02
CA GLY A 85 -17.40 11.85 -2.96
C GLY A 85 -17.77 11.05 -1.71
N ILE A 86 -16.90 10.96 -0.70
CA ILE A 86 -17.22 10.33 0.58
C ILE A 86 -18.16 11.28 1.34
N THR A 87 -19.26 10.75 1.84
CA THR A 87 -20.27 11.47 2.62
C THR A 87 -20.49 10.79 3.98
N SER A 88 -21.40 11.33 4.78
CA SER A 88 -21.80 10.74 6.06
C SER A 88 -20.67 10.62 7.10
N PHE A 89 -19.80 11.65 7.17
CA PHE A 89 -18.75 11.79 8.18
C PHE A 89 -18.46 13.26 8.45
N THR A 90 -17.82 13.51 9.59
CA THR A 90 -17.41 14.84 10.08
C THR A 90 -15.92 14.84 10.42
N PRO A 91 -15.30 15.98 10.71
CA PRO A 91 -13.92 16.00 11.22
C PRO A 91 -13.71 15.15 12.49
N ASP A 92 -14.76 14.90 13.27
CA ASP A 92 -14.68 14.07 14.47
C ASP A 92 -14.62 12.56 14.17
N ASP A 93 -14.88 12.17 12.94
CA ASP A 93 -14.75 10.79 12.47
C ASP A 93 -13.35 10.49 11.88
N ILE A 94 -12.40 11.41 12.03
CA ILE A 94 -11.06 11.31 11.45
C ILE A 94 -10.02 11.08 12.55
N TYR A 95 -9.17 10.09 12.36
CA TYR A 95 -8.04 9.77 13.23
C TYR A 95 -6.73 9.92 12.45
N ILE A 96 -5.85 10.81 12.90
CA ILE A 96 -4.53 10.99 12.33
C ILE A 96 -3.52 10.11 13.07
N GLY A 97 -2.69 9.37 12.32
CA GLY A 97 -1.69 8.46 12.86
C GLY A 97 -0.29 8.69 12.29
N ASN A 98 0.68 8.01 12.87
CA ASN A 98 2.06 7.99 12.38
C ASN A 98 2.19 7.13 11.12
N GLY A 99 1.41 7.50 10.09
CA GLY A 99 1.19 6.76 8.86
C GLY A 99 0.13 5.66 9.01
N VAL A 100 -0.36 5.14 7.90
CA VAL A 100 -1.32 4.02 7.86
C VAL A 100 -0.78 2.79 8.61
N SER A 101 0.55 2.64 8.68
CA SER A 101 1.20 1.53 9.39
C SER A 101 0.97 1.51 10.92
N GLU A 102 0.60 2.63 11.53
CA GLU A 102 0.12 2.68 12.92
C GLU A 102 -1.38 2.43 12.98
N LEU A 103 -2.13 3.03 12.06
CA LEU A 103 -3.60 2.99 12.09
C LEU A 103 -4.16 1.61 11.75
N ALA A 104 -3.53 0.86 10.84
CA ALA A 104 -3.99 -0.48 10.46
C ALA A 104 -3.97 -1.47 11.64
N PRO A 105 -2.85 -1.66 12.39
CA PRO A 105 -2.86 -2.49 13.59
C PRO A 105 -3.83 -1.98 14.65
N MET A 106 -3.92 -0.66 14.85
CA MET A 106 -4.83 -0.07 15.82
C MET A 106 -6.29 -0.36 15.46
N CYS A 107 -6.67 -0.19 14.20
CA CYS A 107 -7.99 -0.50 13.68
C CYS A 107 -8.34 -1.98 13.87
N LEU A 108 -7.47 -2.89 13.41
CA LEU A 108 -7.75 -4.33 13.49
C LEU A 108 -7.74 -4.85 14.93
N THR A 109 -6.95 -4.26 15.84
CA THR A 109 -6.97 -4.58 17.26
C THR A 109 -8.30 -4.18 17.92
N ALA A 110 -8.90 -3.05 17.50
CA ALA A 110 -10.20 -2.63 18.02
C ALA A 110 -11.37 -3.41 17.38
N LEU A 111 -11.19 -3.95 16.17
CA LEU A 111 -12.25 -4.56 15.37
C LEU A 111 -12.38 -6.07 15.59
N LEU A 112 -11.25 -6.79 15.67
CA LEU A 112 -11.21 -8.25 15.53
C LEU A 112 -10.92 -8.95 16.86
N ASN A 113 -11.63 -10.04 17.10
CA ASN A 113 -11.37 -10.97 18.18
C ASN A 113 -10.58 -12.19 17.66
N PRO A 114 -9.96 -12.98 18.55
CA PRO A 114 -9.37 -14.25 18.18
C PRO A 114 -10.37 -15.15 17.44
N GLY A 115 -9.98 -15.60 16.23
CA GLY A 115 -10.80 -16.43 15.37
C GLY A 115 -11.75 -15.69 14.42
N ASP A 116 -11.92 -14.38 14.53
CA ASP A 116 -12.58 -13.57 13.50
C ASP A 116 -11.77 -13.60 12.18
N GLU A 117 -12.46 -13.39 11.07
CA GLU A 117 -11.88 -13.42 9.73
C GLU A 117 -11.97 -12.04 9.07
N ILE A 118 -10.93 -11.70 8.29
CA ILE A 118 -10.91 -10.54 7.41
C ILE A 118 -10.50 -10.98 6.01
N LEU A 119 -11.28 -10.59 4.99
CA LEU A 119 -10.95 -10.86 3.60
C LEU A 119 -9.90 -9.85 3.11
N ILE A 120 -8.79 -10.35 2.58
CA ILE A 120 -7.62 -9.54 2.16
C ILE A 120 -7.27 -9.89 0.71
N PRO A 121 -6.95 -8.91 -0.16
CA PRO A 121 -6.52 -9.22 -1.52
C PRO A 121 -5.18 -9.95 -1.54
N SER A 122 -5.03 -10.87 -2.48
CA SER A 122 -3.74 -11.49 -2.84
C SER A 122 -3.49 -11.32 -4.34
N PRO A 123 -2.38 -10.66 -4.76
CA PRO A 123 -1.29 -10.15 -3.92
C PRO A 123 -1.63 -8.83 -3.21
N SER A 124 -0.97 -8.61 -2.06
CA SER A 124 -1.14 -7.37 -1.30
C SER A 124 0.04 -7.07 -0.36
N TYR A 125 0.11 -5.83 0.09
CA TYR A 125 1.09 -5.39 1.07
C TYR A 125 0.88 -6.08 2.42
N SER A 126 1.91 -6.75 2.93
CA SER A 126 1.86 -7.62 4.11
C SER A 126 1.50 -6.92 5.44
N LEU A 127 1.45 -5.58 5.48
CA LEU A 127 1.01 -4.82 6.66
C LEU A 127 -0.33 -5.34 7.20
N TRP A 128 -1.31 -5.50 6.31
CA TRP A 128 -2.67 -5.86 6.67
C TRP A 128 -2.78 -7.29 7.19
N THR A 129 -2.08 -8.23 6.54
CA THR A 129 -1.99 -9.61 6.99
C THR A 129 -1.33 -9.71 8.36
N ASN A 130 -0.23 -8.98 8.55
CA ASN A 130 0.46 -8.94 9.84
C ASN A 130 -0.38 -8.29 10.94
N ALA A 131 -1.13 -7.22 10.62
CA ALA A 131 -2.04 -6.57 11.56
C ALA A 131 -3.18 -7.52 11.98
N ALA A 132 -3.70 -8.34 11.06
CA ALA A 132 -4.69 -9.37 11.38
C ALA A 132 -4.11 -10.44 12.31
N TYR A 133 -2.89 -10.93 12.05
CA TYR A 133 -2.23 -11.89 12.94
C TYR A 133 -1.93 -11.30 14.34
N LEU A 134 -1.58 -10.02 14.43
CA LEU A 134 -1.37 -9.34 15.72
C LEU A 134 -2.68 -9.21 16.51
N ALA A 135 -3.82 -9.06 15.83
CA ALA A 135 -5.15 -9.09 16.43
C ALA A 135 -5.66 -10.52 16.71
N GLU A 136 -4.82 -11.55 16.48
CA GLU A 136 -5.17 -12.98 16.62
C GLU A 136 -6.32 -13.44 15.70
N ALA A 137 -6.59 -12.66 14.65
CA ALA A 137 -7.58 -12.97 13.62
C ALA A 137 -6.98 -13.78 12.47
N THR A 138 -7.84 -14.27 11.60
CA THR A 138 -7.48 -15.08 10.44
C THR A 138 -7.64 -14.25 9.16
N PRO A 139 -6.54 -13.92 8.45
CA PRO A 139 -6.64 -13.38 7.11
C PRO A 139 -7.09 -14.47 6.14
N VAL A 140 -8.13 -14.19 5.36
CA VAL A 140 -8.64 -15.05 4.28
C VAL A 140 -8.40 -14.33 2.97
N PHE A 141 -7.71 -14.97 2.03
CA PHE A 141 -7.25 -14.30 0.81
C PHE A 141 -8.21 -14.54 -0.35
N TYR A 142 -8.73 -13.46 -0.95
CA TYR A 142 -9.32 -13.49 -2.29
C TYR A 142 -8.26 -13.14 -3.33
N ARG A 143 -8.27 -13.83 -4.47
CA ARG A 143 -7.22 -13.69 -5.48
C ARG A 143 -7.56 -12.62 -6.50
N CYS A 144 -6.56 -11.79 -6.82
CA CYS A 144 -6.57 -10.93 -7.98
C CYS A 144 -5.63 -11.57 -9.03
N HIS A 145 -6.12 -11.80 -10.24
CA HIS A 145 -5.37 -12.52 -11.26
C HIS A 145 -4.83 -11.59 -12.33
N GLN A 146 -3.63 -11.88 -12.83
CA GLN A 146 -3.00 -11.12 -13.91
C GLN A 146 -3.88 -11.08 -15.17
N GLU A 147 -4.54 -12.18 -15.47
CA GLU A 147 -5.44 -12.36 -16.62
C GLU A 147 -6.66 -11.41 -16.56
N ASN A 148 -7.03 -10.96 -15.37
CA ASN A 148 -8.08 -9.96 -15.13
C ASN A 148 -7.50 -8.59 -14.71
N ASN A 149 -6.32 -8.24 -15.21
CA ASN A 149 -5.64 -6.98 -14.87
C ASN A 149 -5.51 -6.74 -13.35
N TRP A 150 -5.35 -7.79 -12.57
CA TRP A 150 -5.25 -7.77 -11.12
C TRP A 150 -6.50 -7.25 -10.39
N GLN A 151 -7.64 -7.28 -11.04
CA GLN A 151 -8.91 -6.91 -10.41
C GLN A 151 -9.41 -8.04 -9.51
N PRO A 152 -10.05 -7.71 -8.37
CA PRO A 152 -10.75 -8.69 -7.55
C PRO A 152 -11.98 -9.26 -8.28
N ASP A 153 -12.30 -10.52 -7.98
CA ASP A 153 -13.55 -11.16 -8.40
C ASP A 153 -14.58 -11.09 -7.27
N PRO A 154 -15.69 -10.34 -7.41
CA PRO A 154 -16.73 -10.24 -6.38
C PRO A 154 -17.40 -11.59 -6.05
N GLU A 155 -17.49 -12.51 -7.00
CA GLU A 155 -18.06 -13.85 -6.73
C GLU A 155 -17.09 -14.71 -5.91
N GLU A 156 -15.78 -14.62 -6.15
CA GLU A 156 -14.80 -15.27 -5.28
C GLU A 156 -14.87 -14.68 -3.86
N ILE A 157 -14.88 -13.34 -3.70
CA ILE A 157 -15.03 -12.68 -2.40
C ILE A 157 -16.26 -13.24 -1.67
N LYS A 158 -17.42 -13.29 -2.34
CA LYS A 158 -18.66 -13.80 -1.78
C LYS A 158 -18.56 -15.26 -1.34
N SER A 159 -17.85 -16.10 -2.10
CA SER A 159 -17.68 -17.53 -1.79
C SER A 159 -16.82 -17.79 -0.54
N LEU A 160 -15.97 -16.83 -0.15
CA LEU A 160 -15.08 -16.93 1.00
C LEU A 160 -15.71 -16.42 2.30
N ILE A 161 -16.89 -15.81 2.25
CA ILE A 161 -17.57 -15.27 3.44
C ILE A 161 -18.09 -16.40 4.32
N THR A 162 -17.77 -16.32 5.60
CA THR A 162 -18.27 -17.21 6.66
C THR A 162 -18.95 -16.39 7.77
N GLU A 163 -19.53 -17.07 8.75
CA GLU A 163 -20.12 -16.42 9.95
C GLU A 163 -19.06 -15.66 10.80
N ARG A 164 -17.78 -15.98 10.61
CA ARG A 164 -16.66 -15.31 11.30
C ARG A 164 -16.12 -14.10 10.56
N THR A 165 -16.50 -13.91 9.31
CA THR A 165 -16.04 -12.78 8.49
C THR A 165 -16.60 -11.47 9.05
N ARG A 166 -15.73 -10.50 9.33
CA ARG A 166 -16.09 -9.18 9.87
C ARG A 166 -15.93 -8.04 8.88
N ALA A 167 -14.93 -8.15 8.00
CA ALA A 167 -14.61 -7.07 7.07
C ALA A 167 -14.04 -7.58 5.76
N ILE A 168 -14.17 -6.73 4.73
CA ILE A 168 -13.48 -6.86 3.45
C ILE A 168 -12.47 -5.72 3.35
N LEU A 169 -11.20 -6.02 3.15
CA LEU A 169 -10.16 -5.04 2.85
C LEU A 169 -10.01 -4.87 1.36
N ILE A 170 -10.02 -3.62 0.90
CA ILE A 170 -9.65 -3.20 -0.46
C ILE A 170 -8.36 -2.42 -0.39
N ILE A 171 -7.42 -2.66 -1.31
CA ILE A 171 -6.22 -1.85 -1.48
C ILE A 171 -6.25 -1.31 -2.91
N ASN A 172 -6.66 -0.06 -3.06
CA ASN A 172 -6.91 0.56 -4.35
C ASN A 172 -6.43 2.01 -4.39
N PRO A 173 -5.42 2.34 -5.19
CA PRO A 173 -4.61 1.46 -6.06
C PRO A 173 -3.76 0.46 -5.31
N ASN A 174 -3.51 -0.70 -5.95
CA ASN A 174 -2.91 -1.85 -5.29
C ASN A 174 -1.36 -1.81 -5.27
N ASN A 175 -0.79 -2.23 -4.17
CA ASN A 175 0.61 -2.63 -4.02
C ASN A 175 0.63 -4.15 -3.76
N PRO A 176 1.22 -4.98 -4.64
CA PRO A 176 2.36 -4.69 -5.53
C PRO A 176 2.04 -4.48 -7.02
N THR A 177 0.80 -4.55 -7.45
CA THR A 177 0.47 -4.70 -8.87
C THR A 177 0.35 -3.37 -9.64
N GLY A 178 0.10 -2.27 -8.92
CA GLY A 178 -0.24 -0.98 -9.54
C GLY A 178 -1.62 -0.98 -10.20
N ALA A 179 -2.46 -1.96 -9.91
CA ALA A 179 -3.83 -2.02 -10.41
C ALA A 179 -4.69 -0.90 -9.84
N LEU A 180 -5.59 -0.40 -10.66
CA LEU A 180 -6.68 0.50 -10.28
C LEU A 180 -8.00 -0.21 -10.55
N TYR A 181 -8.83 -0.33 -9.52
CA TYR A 181 -10.10 -1.07 -9.64
C TYR A 181 -11.19 -0.15 -10.23
N PRO A 182 -11.92 -0.61 -11.26
CA PRO A 182 -12.99 0.18 -11.87
C PRO A 182 -14.20 0.28 -10.95
N ARG A 183 -14.99 1.34 -11.15
CA ARG A 183 -16.21 1.64 -10.37
C ARG A 183 -17.18 0.46 -10.30
N GLU A 184 -17.33 -0.26 -11.41
CA GLU A 184 -18.25 -1.39 -11.54
C GLU A 184 -17.87 -2.55 -10.61
N VAL A 185 -16.58 -2.88 -10.54
CA VAL A 185 -16.07 -3.92 -9.63
C VAL A 185 -16.22 -3.48 -8.18
N LEU A 186 -15.88 -2.22 -7.87
CA LEU A 186 -16.06 -1.68 -6.53
C LEU A 186 -17.53 -1.69 -6.10
N GLN A 187 -18.48 -1.35 -7.00
CA GLN A 187 -19.91 -1.40 -6.72
C GLN A 187 -20.38 -2.83 -6.41
N GLN A 188 -19.92 -3.81 -7.18
CA GLN A 188 -20.25 -5.21 -6.90
C GLN A 188 -19.73 -5.69 -5.54
N ILE A 189 -18.54 -5.24 -5.13
CA ILE A 189 -18.01 -5.54 -3.80
C ILE A 189 -18.85 -4.86 -2.70
N VAL A 190 -19.28 -3.61 -2.92
CA VAL A 190 -20.21 -2.91 -2.02
C VAL A 190 -21.52 -3.71 -1.87
N ASP A 191 -22.06 -4.24 -2.95
CA ASP A 191 -23.30 -5.01 -2.93
C ASP A 191 -23.12 -6.35 -2.18
N VAL A 192 -21.98 -7.00 -2.32
CA VAL A 192 -21.61 -8.18 -1.50
C VAL A 192 -21.52 -7.80 -0.02
N ALA A 193 -20.78 -6.72 0.32
CA ALA A 193 -20.63 -6.26 1.70
C ALA A 193 -21.99 -5.92 2.33
N ARG A 194 -22.85 -5.21 1.60
CA ARG A 194 -24.22 -4.84 2.04
C ARG A 194 -25.07 -6.07 2.34
N LYS A 195 -25.07 -7.04 1.43
CA LYS A 195 -25.85 -8.28 1.59
C LYS A 195 -25.41 -9.09 2.82
N HIS A 196 -24.13 -9.09 3.14
CA HIS A 196 -23.54 -9.87 4.22
C HIS A 196 -23.27 -9.04 5.49
N GLN A 197 -23.65 -7.76 5.51
CA GLN A 197 -23.46 -6.83 6.64
C GLN A 197 -22.00 -6.71 7.09
N LEU A 198 -21.07 -6.68 6.13
CA LEU A 198 -19.63 -6.59 6.39
C LEU A 198 -19.17 -5.14 6.35
N MET A 199 -18.18 -4.81 7.18
CA MET A 199 -17.45 -3.57 7.07
C MET A 199 -16.56 -3.56 5.84
N ILE A 200 -16.33 -2.38 5.26
CA ILE A 200 -15.35 -2.16 4.21
C ILE A 200 -14.18 -1.36 4.77
N LEU A 201 -12.98 -1.92 4.68
CA LEU A 201 -11.73 -1.22 4.91
C LEU A 201 -11.08 -0.92 3.56
N SER A 202 -10.68 0.33 3.32
CA SER A 202 -10.08 0.75 2.05
C SER A 202 -8.75 1.45 2.28
N ASP A 203 -7.65 0.83 1.82
CA ASP A 203 -6.33 1.46 1.80
C ASP A 203 -6.15 2.19 0.46
N GLU A 204 -6.21 3.52 0.52
CA GLU A 204 -6.18 4.42 -0.63
C GLU A 204 -4.90 5.28 -0.67
N ILE A 205 -3.81 4.79 -0.08
CA ILE A 205 -2.55 5.55 0.04
C ILE A 205 -1.95 6.00 -1.31
N TYR A 206 -2.37 5.40 -2.42
CA TYR A 206 -1.93 5.73 -3.78
C TYR A 206 -2.98 6.50 -4.61
N ASP A 207 -4.05 6.99 -4.02
CA ASP A 207 -5.20 7.63 -4.68
C ASP A 207 -4.82 8.78 -5.65
N ARG A 208 -3.72 9.52 -5.36
CA ARG A 208 -3.19 10.62 -6.19
C ARG A 208 -2.13 10.19 -7.21
N LEU A 209 -1.79 8.91 -7.26
CA LEU A 209 -0.74 8.37 -8.12
C LEU A 209 -1.33 7.55 -9.28
N VAL A 210 -2.41 8.04 -9.85
CA VAL A 210 -3.12 7.43 -10.97
C VAL A 210 -2.61 8.03 -12.29
N MET A 211 -2.45 7.20 -13.31
CA MET A 211 -1.88 7.52 -14.62
C MET A 211 -2.89 7.24 -15.74
N ASP A 212 -2.52 7.59 -16.98
CA ASP A 212 -3.30 7.29 -18.20
C ASP A 212 -4.69 7.98 -18.22
N ASP A 213 -4.80 9.18 -17.64
CA ASP A 213 -6.03 9.97 -17.53
C ASP A 213 -7.20 9.21 -16.85
N LEU A 214 -6.85 8.22 -16.03
CA LEU A 214 -7.81 7.49 -15.21
C LEU A 214 -8.05 8.23 -13.88
N GLU A 215 -9.16 7.95 -13.24
CA GLU A 215 -9.54 8.53 -11.95
C GLU A 215 -9.67 7.45 -10.87
N HIS A 216 -9.19 7.75 -9.68
CA HIS A 216 -9.44 6.95 -8.50
C HIS A 216 -10.89 7.13 -8.04
N VAL A 217 -11.54 6.02 -7.74
CA VAL A 217 -12.86 6.00 -7.09
C VAL A 217 -12.68 5.44 -5.68
N SER A 218 -13.02 6.24 -4.67
CA SER A 218 -13.10 5.72 -3.30
C SER A 218 -14.30 4.80 -3.15
N ILE A 219 -14.10 3.59 -2.65
CA ILE A 219 -15.21 2.64 -2.45
C ILE A 219 -16.24 3.17 -1.44
N ALA A 220 -15.82 3.95 -0.46
CA ALA A 220 -16.70 4.58 0.51
C ALA A 220 -17.68 5.57 -0.13
N SER A 221 -17.34 6.18 -1.28
CA SER A 221 -18.25 7.05 -2.03
C SER A 221 -19.43 6.28 -2.67
N LEU A 222 -19.30 4.97 -2.82
CA LEU A 222 -20.31 4.07 -3.38
C LEU A 222 -21.18 3.41 -2.29
N ALA A 223 -20.80 3.58 -1.02
CA ALA A 223 -21.39 2.89 0.12
C ALA A 223 -21.76 3.85 1.28
N PRO A 224 -22.55 4.91 1.05
CA PRO A 224 -22.88 5.89 2.09
C PRO A 224 -23.74 5.30 3.23
N ASP A 225 -24.33 4.15 3.01
CA ASP A 225 -25.18 3.37 3.92
C ASP A 225 -24.42 2.29 4.71
N LEU A 226 -23.17 1.99 4.32
CA LEU A 226 -22.36 0.99 5.01
C LEU A 226 -21.30 1.67 5.89
N PHE A 227 -20.93 0.98 6.97
CA PHE A 227 -19.77 1.43 7.74
C PHE A 227 -18.48 1.14 6.99
N CYS A 228 -17.81 2.21 6.56
CA CYS A 228 -16.56 2.16 5.82
C CYS A 228 -15.45 2.85 6.60
N ILE A 229 -14.23 2.30 6.51
CA ILE A 229 -13.01 2.91 7.05
C ILE A 229 -12.02 3.11 5.91
N THR A 230 -11.78 4.38 5.55
CA THR A 230 -10.85 4.76 4.48
C THR A 230 -9.53 5.19 5.08
N PHE A 231 -8.43 4.59 4.60
CA PHE A 231 -7.06 4.92 5.00
C PHE A 231 -6.33 5.62 3.87
N SER A 232 -5.67 6.73 4.17
CA SER A 232 -4.81 7.44 3.22
C SER A 232 -3.69 8.19 3.95
N GLY A 233 -2.90 9.01 3.25
CA GLY A 233 -1.81 9.76 3.85
C GLY A 233 -0.92 10.45 2.83
N LEU A 234 0.11 11.13 3.33
CA LEU A 234 1.00 11.96 2.52
C LEU A 234 2.29 11.25 2.10
N SER A 235 2.52 10.03 2.58
CA SER A 235 3.79 9.29 2.37
C SER A 235 4.16 9.15 0.89
N LYS A 236 3.17 8.93 0.02
CA LYS A 236 3.35 8.61 -1.40
C LYS A 236 3.02 9.81 -2.29
N SER A 237 1.89 10.45 -2.05
CA SER A 237 1.42 11.59 -2.82
C SER A 237 2.34 12.83 -2.71
N HIS A 238 2.99 13.04 -1.57
CA HIS A 238 3.85 14.20 -1.31
C HIS A 238 5.33 13.85 -1.16
N MET A 239 5.72 12.57 -1.43
CA MET A 239 7.11 12.08 -1.34
C MET A 239 7.73 12.21 0.06
N ILE A 240 6.91 12.23 1.12
CA ILE A 240 7.31 12.48 2.51
C ILE A 240 7.07 11.28 3.43
N ALA A 241 7.41 10.09 2.96
CA ALA A 241 7.21 8.85 3.72
C ALA A 241 7.85 8.88 5.12
N GLY A 242 8.95 9.65 5.31
CA GLY A 242 9.64 9.83 6.57
C GLY A 242 8.90 10.73 7.57
N TYR A 243 7.94 11.54 7.14
CA TYR A 243 7.16 12.42 8.02
C TYR A 243 6.11 11.67 8.82
N ARG A 244 5.80 10.43 8.41
CA ARG A 244 4.87 9.56 9.12
C ARG A 244 3.50 10.19 9.32
N ILE A 245 2.85 10.68 8.26
CA ILE A 245 1.50 11.21 8.31
C ILE A 245 0.54 10.33 7.52
N GLY A 246 -0.51 9.87 8.17
CA GLY A 246 -1.61 9.12 7.61
C GLY A 246 -2.87 9.37 8.41
N TRP A 247 -4.00 8.99 7.86
CA TRP A 247 -5.30 9.09 8.53
C TRP A 247 -6.19 7.91 8.20
N MET A 248 -7.18 7.68 9.06
CA MET A 248 -8.35 6.87 8.76
C MET A 248 -9.61 7.70 8.96
N VAL A 249 -10.60 7.49 8.12
CA VAL A 249 -11.90 8.16 8.11
C VAL A 249 -12.98 7.12 8.31
N LEU A 250 -13.83 7.34 9.33
CA LEU A 250 -15.00 6.51 9.61
C LEU A 250 -16.21 7.14 8.93
N SER A 251 -16.78 6.49 7.92
CA SER A 251 -17.91 7.02 7.16
C SER A 251 -19.09 6.04 7.09
N GLY A 252 -20.25 6.54 6.68
CA GLY A 252 -21.48 5.75 6.56
C GLY A 252 -22.22 5.54 7.88
N GLU A 253 -22.97 4.45 7.99
CA GLU A 253 -23.77 4.12 9.17
C GLU A 253 -22.90 3.64 10.33
N LYS A 254 -22.95 4.34 11.47
CA LYS A 254 -22.08 4.10 12.63
C LYS A 254 -22.81 3.51 13.84
N TYR A 255 -24.12 3.31 13.74
CA TYR A 255 -24.91 2.87 14.90
C TYR A 255 -24.40 1.54 15.48
N CYS A 256 -24.11 0.57 14.60
CA CYS A 256 -23.59 -0.74 15.01
C CYS A 256 -22.09 -0.75 15.32
N ALA A 257 -21.38 0.37 15.17
CA ALA A 257 -19.93 0.48 15.34
C ALA A 257 -19.50 1.28 16.58
N GLN A 258 -20.43 1.58 17.51
CA GLN A 258 -20.14 2.45 18.66
C GLN A 258 -19.06 1.88 19.58
N ASP A 259 -19.12 0.57 19.87
CA ASP A 259 -18.11 -0.10 20.71
C ASP A 259 -16.73 -0.12 20.04
N PHE A 260 -16.68 -0.30 18.71
CA PHE A 260 -15.46 -0.20 17.94
C PHE A 260 -14.87 1.23 18.01
N ILE A 261 -15.71 2.27 17.85
CA ILE A 261 -15.29 3.67 17.96
C ILE A 261 -14.76 3.97 19.35
N LEU A 262 -15.42 3.45 20.39
CA LEU A 262 -14.93 3.55 21.77
C LEU A 262 -13.56 2.89 21.93
N GLY A 263 -13.37 1.69 21.39
CA GLY A 263 -12.08 0.99 21.38
C GLY A 263 -10.98 1.79 20.67
N LEU A 264 -11.28 2.39 19.53
CA LEU A 264 -10.34 3.28 18.82
C LEU A 264 -9.95 4.50 19.65
N ASN A 265 -10.92 5.12 20.34
CA ASN A 265 -10.65 6.25 21.23
C ASN A 265 -9.73 5.84 22.40
N MET A 266 -9.94 4.65 22.97
CA MET A 266 -9.07 4.12 24.03
C MET A 266 -7.64 3.90 23.53
N LEU A 267 -7.46 3.25 22.38
CA LEU A 267 -6.15 3.04 21.79
C LEU A 267 -5.46 4.36 21.40
N SER A 268 -6.21 5.31 20.83
CA SER A 268 -5.71 6.64 20.53
C SER A 268 -5.27 7.39 21.77
N ASN A 269 -6.03 7.29 22.87
CA ASN A 269 -5.69 7.90 24.14
C ASN A 269 -4.42 7.28 24.76
N MET A 270 -4.24 5.97 24.66
CA MET A 270 -3.04 5.28 25.16
C MET A 270 -1.74 5.81 24.52
N ARG A 271 -1.76 6.20 23.24
CA ARG A 271 -0.61 6.79 22.55
C ARG A 271 -0.54 8.31 22.67
N LEU A 272 -1.55 8.97 23.29
CA LEU A 272 -1.77 10.41 23.38
C LEU A 272 -2.19 11.02 22.03
N CYS A 273 -1.24 11.36 21.15
CA CYS A 273 -1.51 11.84 19.79
C CYS A 273 -0.42 11.36 18.82
N SER A 274 -0.64 11.51 17.51
CA SER A 274 0.43 11.29 16.54
C SER A 274 1.36 12.51 16.48
N ASN A 275 2.48 12.42 15.74
CA ASN A 275 3.48 13.49 15.73
C ASN A 275 2.91 14.82 15.23
N VAL A 276 2.94 15.82 16.08
CA VAL A 276 2.31 17.13 15.85
C VAL A 276 3.05 17.94 14.75
N PRO A 277 4.39 17.93 14.66
CA PRO A 277 5.10 18.62 13.58
C PRO A 277 4.61 18.19 12.18
N ALA A 278 4.42 16.90 11.96
CA ALA A 278 3.93 16.43 10.66
C ALA A 278 2.44 16.73 10.43
N GLN A 279 1.63 16.82 11.48
CA GLN A 279 0.24 17.24 11.34
C GLN A 279 0.10 18.73 10.95
N SER A 280 1.02 19.57 11.37
CA SER A 280 0.99 21.02 11.10
C SER A 280 1.10 21.37 9.61
N ILE A 281 1.56 20.43 8.77
CA ILE A 281 1.72 20.66 7.32
C ILE A 281 0.55 20.10 6.49
N VAL A 282 -0.40 19.40 7.10
CA VAL A 282 -1.45 18.65 6.38
C VAL A 282 -2.30 19.57 5.50
N GLN A 283 -2.73 20.73 6.04
CA GLN A 283 -3.53 21.69 5.30
C GLN A 283 -2.77 22.20 4.06
N THR A 284 -1.50 22.61 4.22
CA THR A 284 -0.67 23.06 3.11
C THR A 284 -0.42 21.96 2.09
N ALA A 285 -0.19 20.73 2.54
CA ALA A 285 0.02 19.58 1.65
C ALA A 285 -1.21 19.28 0.81
N LEU A 286 -2.38 19.22 1.42
CA LEU A 286 -3.61 18.81 0.73
C LEU A 286 -4.15 19.89 -0.22
N TRP A 287 -4.02 21.18 0.15
CA TRP A 287 -4.64 22.28 -0.57
C TRP A 287 -3.64 23.21 -1.26
N GLY A 288 -2.35 23.01 -1.05
CA GLY A 288 -1.29 23.72 -1.77
C GLY A 288 -1.02 23.14 -3.16
N HIS A 289 0.14 23.48 -3.70
CA HIS A 289 0.58 22.98 -5.01
C HIS A 289 0.76 21.47 -5.03
N GLN A 290 0.07 20.80 -5.92
CA GLN A 290 0.04 19.32 -6.05
C GLN A 290 1.10 18.86 -7.06
N SER A 291 2.38 18.91 -6.67
CA SER A 291 3.52 18.52 -7.54
C SER A 291 3.50 17.07 -8.00
N VAL A 292 2.79 16.18 -7.29
CA VAL A 292 2.64 14.77 -7.69
C VAL A 292 2.01 14.63 -9.08
N ARG A 293 1.10 15.54 -9.46
CA ARG A 293 0.47 15.53 -10.79
C ARG A 293 1.49 15.59 -11.92
N ASN A 294 2.58 16.34 -11.73
CA ASN A 294 3.64 16.47 -12.74
C ASN A 294 4.40 15.17 -12.98
N TYR A 295 4.32 14.20 -12.08
CA TYR A 295 5.02 12.92 -12.19
C TYR A 295 4.18 11.85 -12.88
N VAL A 296 2.85 11.94 -12.83
CA VAL A 296 1.93 10.88 -13.26
C VAL A 296 1.21 11.16 -14.58
N VAL A 297 1.40 12.35 -15.16
CA VAL A 297 0.89 12.70 -16.50
C VAL A 297 1.84 12.18 -17.60
N PRO A 298 1.39 12.10 -18.86
CA PRO A 298 2.27 11.81 -20.00
C PRO A 298 3.48 12.77 -20.03
N GLY A 299 4.69 12.21 -20.19
CA GLY A 299 5.96 12.95 -20.07
C GLY A 299 6.41 13.19 -18.62
N GLY A 300 5.60 12.86 -17.63
CA GLY A 300 5.99 12.89 -16.24
C GLY A 300 6.88 11.71 -15.85
N ARG A 301 7.83 11.97 -14.95
CA ARG A 301 8.91 11.04 -14.61
C ARG A 301 8.41 9.65 -14.20
N VAL A 302 7.35 9.54 -13.39
CA VAL A 302 6.82 8.23 -12.94
C VAL A 302 6.15 7.50 -14.09
N CYS A 303 5.41 8.24 -14.94
CA CYS A 303 4.73 7.68 -16.11
C CYS A 303 5.75 7.12 -17.12
N GLU A 304 6.79 7.88 -17.45
CA GLU A 304 7.86 7.44 -18.38
C GLU A 304 8.63 6.22 -17.84
N GLN A 305 8.98 6.22 -16.55
CA GLN A 305 9.69 5.11 -15.91
C GLN A 305 8.84 3.84 -15.89
N ARG A 306 7.53 3.97 -15.61
CA ARG A 306 6.57 2.87 -15.70
C ARG A 306 6.51 2.29 -17.10
N ASP A 307 6.34 3.14 -18.10
CA ASP A 307 6.20 2.71 -19.51
C ASP A 307 7.47 2.02 -20.01
N TYR A 308 8.63 2.56 -19.63
CA TYR A 308 9.91 1.93 -19.92
C TYR A 308 10.01 0.53 -19.32
N VAL A 309 9.79 0.39 -18.00
CA VAL A 309 9.93 -0.90 -17.30
C VAL A 309 8.90 -1.91 -17.78
N TYR A 310 7.65 -1.47 -18.02
CA TYR A 310 6.62 -2.33 -18.59
C TYR A 310 7.03 -2.93 -19.91
N LYS A 311 7.55 -2.10 -20.83
CA LYS A 311 8.05 -2.57 -22.12
C LYS A 311 9.26 -3.49 -21.96
N ALA A 312 10.27 -3.05 -21.21
CA ALA A 312 11.52 -3.80 -21.04
C ALA A 312 11.30 -5.19 -20.41
N LEU A 313 10.40 -5.31 -19.44
CA LEU A 313 10.05 -6.61 -18.84
C LEU A 313 9.36 -7.54 -19.84
N ASN A 314 8.43 -7.05 -20.65
CA ASN A 314 7.73 -7.86 -21.64
C ASN A 314 8.62 -8.21 -22.86
N ASP A 315 9.73 -7.50 -23.07
CA ASP A 315 10.74 -7.82 -24.09
C ASP A 315 11.67 -8.97 -23.62
N ILE A 316 11.68 -9.33 -22.32
CA ILE A 316 12.49 -10.45 -21.77
C ILE A 316 11.77 -11.79 -22.00
N PRO A 317 12.35 -12.76 -22.73
CA PRO A 317 11.71 -14.05 -23.00
C PRO A 317 11.44 -14.86 -21.71
N GLY A 318 10.18 -15.08 -21.37
CA GLY A 318 9.74 -15.81 -20.17
C GLY A 318 9.28 -14.88 -19.05
N ILE A 319 9.20 -13.58 -19.29
CA ILE A 319 8.54 -12.60 -18.43
C ILE A 319 7.28 -12.08 -19.11
N THR A 320 6.23 -11.90 -18.34
CA THR A 320 5.00 -11.19 -18.76
C THR A 320 4.55 -10.26 -17.63
N ALA A 321 4.06 -9.07 -17.98
CA ALA A 321 3.59 -8.10 -17.01
C ALA A 321 2.35 -7.38 -17.52
N VAL A 322 1.43 -7.06 -16.61
CA VAL A 322 0.32 -6.12 -16.84
C VAL A 322 0.81 -4.70 -16.62
N LYS A 323 0.37 -3.77 -17.47
CA LYS A 323 0.74 -2.35 -17.32
C LYS A 323 0.10 -1.77 -16.06
N PRO A 324 0.87 -1.28 -15.09
CA PRO A 324 0.34 -0.60 -13.93
C PRO A 324 -0.44 0.67 -14.30
N ARG A 325 -1.54 0.92 -13.63
CA ARG A 325 -2.33 2.14 -13.82
C ARG A 325 -2.08 3.19 -12.74
N ALA A 326 -1.40 2.79 -11.67
CA ALA A 326 -1.13 3.66 -10.53
C ALA A 326 0.10 3.20 -9.72
N ALA A 327 0.41 3.94 -8.66
CA ALA A 327 1.48 3.68 -7.70
C ALA A 327 2.89 3.71 -8.33
N PHE A 328 3.82 2.87 -7.81
CA PHE A 328 5.24 2.87 -8.18
C PHE A 328 5.76 1.46 -8.51
N TYR A 329 4.85 0.51 -8.73
CA TYR A 329 5.13 -0.93 -8.75
C TYR A 329 4.61 -1.61 -9.99
N ILE A 330 5.37 -2.61 -10.43
CA ILE A 330 4.93 -3.59 -11.40
C ILE A 330 5.20 -4.99 -10.84
N PHE A 331 4.31 -5.95 -11.12
CA PHE A 331 4.35 -7.30 -10.57
C PHE A 331 4.36 -8.33 -11.69
N PRO A 332 5.52 -8.52 -12.36
CA PRO A 332 5.67 -9.42 -13.49
C PRO A 332 5.61 -10.88 -13.07
N LYS A 333 5.07 -11.68 -13.97
CA LYS A 333 5.08 -13.15 -13.94
C LYS A 333 6.33 -13.68 -14.65
N ILE A 334 6.95 -14.71 -14.05
CA ILE A 334 8.07 -15.43 -14.63
C ILE A 334 7.66 -16.88 -14.99
N ASP A 335 8.09 -17.37 -16.12
CA ASP A 335 7.85 -18.75 -16.56
C ASP A 335 8.67 -19.73 -15.72
N VAL A 336 8.04 -20.24 -14.66
CA VAL A 336 8.67 -21.17 -13.71
C VAL A 336 9.13 -22.48 -14.38
N LYS A 337 8.46 -22.91 -15.42
CA LYS A 337 8.87 -24.15 -16.14
C LYS A 337 10.14 -23.90 -16.96
N LYS A 338 10.17 -22.78 -17.67
CA LYS A 338 11.32 -22.38 -18.46
C LYS A 338 12.58 -22.23 -17.62
N PHE A 339 12.48 -21.70 -16.42
CA PHE A 339 13.61 -21.41 -15.53
C PHE A 339 13.77 -22.40 -14.36
N ASN A 340 12.97 -23.46 -14.33
CA ASN A 340 12.94 -24.47 -13.25
C ASN A 340 12.76 -23.85 -11.85
N ILE A 341 11.95 -22.77 -11.73
CA ILE A 341 11.77 -22.06 -10.45
C ILE A 341 10.77 -22.82 -9.58
N THR A 342 11.21 -23.22 -8.40
CA THR A 342 10.39 -23.85 -7.35
C THR A 342 10.31 -22.99 -6.09
N ASN A 343 11.24 -22.02 -5.96
CA ASN A 343 11.35 -21.13 -4.81
C ASN A 343 11.71 -19.70 -5.28
N ASP A 344 10.78 -18.76 -5.14
CA ASP A 344 10.96 -17.37 -5.55
C ASP A 344 11.94 -16.58 -4.66
N GLU A 345 12.11 -16.98 -3.39
CA GLU A 345 13.15 -16.40 -2.51
C GLU A 345 14.55 -16.80 -2.99
N GLN A 346 14.74 -18.06 -3.38
CA GLN A 346 16.03 -18.51 -3.93
C GLN A 346 16.33 -17.81 -5.27
N PHE A 347 15.32 -17.70 -6.15
CA PHE A 347 15.45 -16.92 -7.39
C PHE A 347 15.93 -15.48 -7.11
N ALA A 348 15.33 -14.81 -6.15
CA ALA A 348 15.70 -13.44 -5.79
C ALA A 348 17.11 -13.34 -5.16
N LEU A 349 17.53 -14.35 -4.38
CA LEU A 349 18.91 -14.44 -3.84
C LEU A 349 19.93 -14.67 -4.95
N ASP A 350 19.66 -15.59 -5.87
CA ASP A 350 20.56 -15.89 -6.98
C ASP A 350 20.76 -14.65 -7.88
N LEU A 351 19.68 -13.93 -8.19
CA LEU A 351 19.74 -12.66 -8.90
C LEU A 351 20.55 -11.59 -8.14
N LEU A 352 20.35 -11.51 -6.82
CA LEU A 352 21.10 -10.57 -5.97
C LEU A 352 22.61 -10.89 -5.98
N HIS A 353 22.98 -12.14 -5.85
CA HIS A 353 24.39 -12.55 -5.81
C HIS A 353 25.07 -12.37 -7.17
N GLU A 354 24.41 -12.73 -8.26
CA GLU A 354 25.02 -12.67 -9.59
C GLU A 354 24.99 -11.25 -10.20
N LYS A 355 23.83 -10.61 -10.16
CA LYS A 355 23.63 -9.30 -10.82
C LYS A 355 23.50 -8.12 -9.87
N ARG A 356 23.51 -8.35 -8.55
CA ARG A 356 23.43 -7.30 -7.52
C ARG A 356 22.13 -6.48 -7.61
N ILE A 357 21.05 -7.13 -8.07
CA ILE A 357 19.71 -6.55 -8.15
C ILE A 357 18.90 -7.04 -6.97
N LEU A 358 18.36 -6.11 -6.18
CA LEU A 358 17.46 -6.39 -5.07
C LEU A 358 16.02 -6.12 -5.47
N LEU A 359 15.22 -7.18 -5.57
CA LEU A 359 13.76 -7.12 -5.76
C LEU A 359 13.05 -7.84 -4.61
N VAL A 360 11.71 -7.90 -4.64
CA VAL A 360 10.92 -8.62 -3.63
C VAL A 360 10.16 -9.75 -4.32
N PRO A 361 10.34 -11.01 -3.87
CA PRO A 361 9.60 -12.15 -4.40
C PRO A 361 8.09 -12.06 -4.11
N GLY A 362 7.29 -12.78 -4.88
CA GLY A 362 5.82 -12.80 -4.77
C GLY A 362 5.30 -13.19 -3.40
N LYS A 363 5.98 -14.14 -2.76
CA LYS A 363 5.67 -14.60 -1.40
C LYS A 363 5.59 -13.43 -0.40
N GLY A 364 6.42 -12.39 -0.55
CA GLY A 364 6.39 -11.19 0.30
C GLY A 364 5.12 -10.34 0.17
N PHE A 365 4.23 -10.69 -0.75
CA PHE A 365 2.94 -10.06 -0.97
C PHE A 365 1.76 -11.03 -0.82
N ASN A 366 1.92 -12.07 -0.02
CA ASN A 366 0.90 -13.12 0.17
C ASN A 366 0.54 -13.86 -1.14
N TRP A 367 1.43 -13.90 -2.13
CA TRP A 367 1.25 -14.64 -3.36
C TRP A 367 1.71 -16.08 -3.17
N GLY A 368 0.82 -17.03 -3.44
CA GLY A 368 1.04 -18.45 -3.11
C GLY A 368 1.86 -19.25 -4.15
N SER A 369 2.22 -18.65 -5.29
CA SER A 369 2.99 -19.31 -6.35
C SER A 369 4.37 -18.66 -6.51
N PRO A 370 5.44 -19.41 -6.82
CA PRO A 370 6.79 -18.87 -6.95
C PRO A 370 7.04 -18.22 -8.32
N ASP A 371 6.01 -17.65 -8.94
CA ASP A 371 5.99 -17.21 -10.32
C ASP A 371 5.86 -15.70 -10.52
N HIS A 372 5.99 -14.92 -9.44
CA HIS A 372 5.93 -13.45 -9.52
C HIS A 372 6.98 -12.80 -8.64
N PHE A 373 7.32 -11.55 -8.99
CA PHE A 373 8.16 -10.67 -8.17
C PHE A 373 7.77 -9.21 -8.37
N ARG A 374 8.09 -8.34 -7.42
CA ARG A 374 7.81 -6.92 -7.54
C ARG A 374 9.05 -6.13 -7.95
N VAL A 375 8.87 -5.24 -8.93
CA VAL A 375 9.84 -4.21 -9.33
C VAL A 375 9.30 -2.83 -8.99
N VAL A 376 10.14 -1.99 -8.38
CA VAL A 376 9.87 -0.57 -8.14
C VAL A 376 10.47 0.24 -9.29
N TYR A 377 9.67 1.04 -10.00
CA TYR A 377 10.12 1.84 -11.14
C TYR A 377 10.41 3.32 -10.78
N LEU A 378 10.90 3.58 -9.55
CA LEU A 378 11.31 4.93 -9.09
C LEU A 378 12.73 5.36 -9.49
N PRO A 379 13.70 4.46 -9.72
CA PRO A 379 15.02 4.87 -10.24
C PRO A 379 14.91 5.56 -11.61
N ARG A 380 15.90 6.36 -11.98
CA ARG A 380 15.96 6.99 -13.31
C ARG A 380 16.05 5.94 -14.41
N ILE A 381 15.64 6.31 -15.62
CA ILE A 381 15.56 5.38 -16.77
C ILE A 381 16.91 4.73 -17.05
N GLU A 382 18.02 5.44 -16.88
CA GLU A 382 19.37 4.90 -17.10
C GLU A 382 19.64 3.72 -16.15
N VAL A 383 19.29 3.87 -14.86
CA VAL A 383 19.45 2.81 -13.84
C VAL A 383 18.46 1.66 -14.09
N LEU A 384 17.25 1.97 -14.50
CA LEU A 384 16.24 0.95 -14.85
C LEU A 384 16.65 0.18 -16.10
N SER A 385 17.26 0.85 -17.07
CA SER A 385 17.79 0.23 -18.30
C SER A 385 18.92 -0.76 -17.99
N GLU A 386 19.83 -0.36 -17.13
CA GLU A 386 20.89 -1.25 -16.65
C GLU A 386 20.30 -2.46 -15.92
N ALA A 387 19.37 -2.22 -15.00
CA ALA A 387 18.74 -3.30 -14.22
C ALA A 387 17.95 -4.29 -15.11
N MET A 388 17.18 -3.80 -16.08
CA MET A 388 16.41 -4.66 -17.00
C MET A 388 17.32 -5.43 -17.95
N GLY A 389 18.41 -4.81 -18.43
CA GLY A 389 19.42 -5.48 -19.22
C GLY A 389 20.11 -6.61 -18.45
N GLN A 390 20.52 -6.36 -17.23
CA GLN A 390 21.13 -7.36 -16.34
C GLN A 390 20.14 -8.49 -15.97
N LEU A 391 18.87 -8.18 -15.76
CA LEU A 391 17.83 -9.20 -15.52
C LEU A 391 17.65 -10.09 -16.77
N GLY A 392 17.60 -9.51 -17.96
CA GLY A 392 17.53 -10.25 -19.21
C GLY A 392 18.74 -11.15 -19.46
N ASP A 393 19.95 -10.63 -19.19
CA ASP A 393 21.19 -11.41 -19.28
C ASP A 393 21.20 -12.57 -18.29
N PHE A 394 20.83 -12.34 -17.03
CA PHE A 394 20.67 -13.39 -16.00
C PHE A 394 19.72 -14.49 -16.48
N LEU A 395 18.52 -14.11 -16.93
CA LEU A 395 17.51 -15.07 -17.37
C LEU A 395 17.88 -15.81 -18.67
N SER A 396 18.84 -15.31 -19.45
CA SER A 396 19.27 -15.99 -20.67
C SER A 396 19.91 -17.37 -20.40
N HIS A 397 20.52 -17.53 -19.23
CA HIS A 397 21.24 -18.76 -18.83
C HIS A 397 20.76 -19.35 -17.49
N TYR A 398 19.89 -18.64 -16.74
CA TYR A 398 19.47 -19.08 -15.42
C TYR A 398 18.56 -20.32 -15.47
N ARG A 399 18.85 -21.25 -14.60
CA ARG A 399 18.00 -22.37 -14.18
C ARG A 399 18.18 -22.54 -12.68
N GLN A 400 17.08 -22.56 -11.94
CA GLN A 400 17.16 -22.85 -10.50
C GLN A 400 17.57 -24.31 -10.30
N ALA A 401 18.54 -24.54 -9.40
CA ALA A 401 19.09 -25.86 -9.11
C ALA A 401 18.08 -26.79 -8.38
#